data_dbc16389c29074139fc17864e948db49
#
_entry.id   dbc16389c29074139fc17864e948db49
#
_cell.length_a   1.000
_cell.length_b   1.000
_cell.length_c   1.000
_cell.angle_alpha   90.00
_cell.angle_beta   90.00
_cell.angle_gamma   90.00
#
_symmetry.space_group_name_H-M   'P 1'
#
loop_
_entity.id
_entity.type
_entity.pdbx_description
1 polymer ?
#
loop_
_entity_poly.entity_id
_entity_poly.type
_entity_poly.pdbx_seq_one_letter_code
_entity_poly.pdbx_strand_id
1 'polypeptide(L)'
;MQSDVVAAQVIHSFVFHTGRFLRVLNWRCKQTQITSVRDSEFMSKVSLEKDKIRILLLEGVHQSALETLKSNGYSNIEFLKTSLPEDELIEKIKDAHFVGIRSRTQITEKVVKAAQKLVAIGCFCIGTNQVDLEATQRRGIPVFNAPFSNTRSVAELVLGQIILLLRQVPSKNAKAHRGEWEKTAVGSYEARGKTLGIIGYGHIGTQLSILAEHLGMRVQFFDIEDKLVLGNSAQVKSLEKLLNTSDVVSLHVPETPQTQDMIGEKELSQMKKGSILINASRGTVVDIDALAKALESGQLNGAAIDVFPVEPKSNTEEFESPLRAFDNVILTPHVGGSTQEAQENIGIEVAGKLAKYSDNGSTLSAVNFPEVSLPEHTGRSRLLHVHKNQPGILTQINQAFAEKGINIEAQYLQTNAEIGYVVVDVKEDRGYEALAELQQIDGTIKTRILH
;
A
#
# COMPACT_ATOMS: atom_id res chain seq x y z
N MET A 1 -4.69 40.24 -50.02
CA MET A 1 -3.93 39.28 -50.81
C MET A 1 -3.62 38.16 -49.87
N GLN A 2 -4.42 37.21 -49.82
CA GLN A 2 -4.42 35.87 -50.45
C GLN A 2 -3.25 35.05 -49.91
N SER A 3 -3.37 33.86 -49.36
CA SER A 3 -4.44 32.80 -49.43
C SER A 3 -4.06 31.73 -48.44
N ASP A 4 -4.95 31.26 -47.61
CA ASP A 4 -5.81 30.07 -47.76
C ASP A 4 -5.11 28.70 -47.89
N VAL A 5 -5.46 27.84 -46.89
CA VAL A 5 -6.02 26.50 -47.00
C VAL A 5 -5.10 25.38 -47.51
N VAL A 6 -4.93 24.33 -46.74
CA VAL A 6 -5.38 22.94 -47.11
C VAL A 6 -5.46 22.03 -45.87
N ALA A 7 -6.69 21.65 -45.55
CA ALA A 7 -7.02 20.39 -44.86
C ALA A 7 -7.33 19.34 -45.92
N ALA A 8 -6.89 18.10 -45.75
CA ALA A 8 -7.37 16.95 -46.54
C ALA A 8 -7.26 15.67 -45.74
N GLN A 9 -8.38 15.20 -45.27
CA GLN A 9 -9.06 13.95 -45.48
C GLN A 9 -8.32 12.85 -46.27
N VAL A 10 -8.18 11.68 -45.71
CA VAL A 10 -8.19 10.42 -46.44
C VAL A 10 -9.06 9.41 -45.70
N ILE A 11 -10.29 9.28 -46.17
CA ILE A 11 -11.16 8.11 -45.98
C ILE A 11 -10.99 7.23 -47.21
N HIS A 12 -10.61 5.98 -47.09
CA HIS A 12 -10.73 4.99 -48.17
C HIS A 12 -11.68 3.87 -47.74
N SER A 13 -12.87 3.98 -48.29
CA SER A 13 -13.87 2.91 -48.41
C SER A 13 -13.43 1.90 -49.46
N PHE A 14 -13.51 0.63 -49.11
CA PHE A 14 -13.57 -0.45 -50.12
C PHE A 14 -14.96 -1.11 -50.08
N VAL A 15 -15.74 -0.82 -51.11
CA VAL A 15 -16.95 -1.57 -51.48
C VAL A 15 -16.53 -2.56 -52.58
N PHE A 16 -16.79 -3.81 -52.38
CA PHE A 16 -16.90 -4.77 -53.49
C PHE A 16 -18.24 -5.49 -53.47
N HIS A 17 -18.96 -5.31 -54.59
CA HIS A 17 -20.16 -6.00 -55.02
C HIS A 17 -19.84 -7.44 -55.41
N THR A 18 -20.61 -8.40 -54.96
CA THR A 18 -21.17 -9.47 -55.84
C THR A 18 -22.44 -10.01 -55.20
N GLY A 19 -23.49 -9.99 -55.97
CA GLY A 19 -24.83 -10.37 -55.60
C GLY A 19 -25.17 -11.86 -55.83
N ARG A 20 -26.40 -12.18 -55.41
CA ARG A 20 -27.22 -13.38 -55.63
C ARG A 20 -26.97 -14.59 -54.73
N PHE A 21 -27.86 -14.95 -53.84
CA PHE A 21 -29.13 -15.69 -54.04
C PHE A 21 -29.83 -15.83 -52.66
N LEU A 22 -31.06 -15.33 -52.60
CA LEU A 22 -32.03 -15.70 -51.58
C LEU A 22 -32.45 -17.15 -51.75
N ARG A 23 -32.34 -17.97 -50.74
CA ARG A 23 -33.20 -19.13 -50.51
C ARG A 23 -33.70 -19.08 -49.07
N VAL A 24 -34.98 -18.76 -48.96
CA VAL A 24 -35.78 -18.89 -47.75
C VAL A 24 -35.93 -20.40 -47.49
N LEU A 25 -35.38 -20.86 -46.38
CA LEU A 25 -35.68 -22.16 -45.80
C LEU A 25 -36.42 -21.93 -44.48
N ASN A 26 -37.74 -22.06 -44.58
CA ASN A 26 -38.63 -22.23 -43.44
C ASN A 26 -38.25 -23.49 -42.67
N TRP A 27 -37.61 -23.34 -41.51
CA TRP A 27 -37.52 -24.41 -40.53
C TRP A 27 -38.60 -24.18 -39.46
N ARG A 28 -39.65 -24.99 -39.52
CA ARG A 28 -40.60 -25.17 -38.44
C ARG A 28 -39.83 -25.75 -37.25
N CYS A 29 -39.66 -24.95 -36.21
CA CYS A 29 -39.19 -25.40 -34.93
C CYS A 29 -40.29 -26.29 -34.29
N LYS A 30 -40.09 -27.60 -34.29
CA LYS A 30 -40.83 -28.51 -33.42
C LYS A 30 -40.43 -28.15 -31.97
N GLN A 31 -41.38 -27.67 -31.20
CA GLN A 31 -41.27 -27.62 -29.76
C GLN A 31 -41.10 -29.04 -29.20
N THR A 32 -39.87 -29.42 -28.96
CA THR A 32 -39.57 -30.53 -28.06
C THR A 32 -39.45 -29.91 -26.68
N GLN A 33 -40.37 -30.28 -25.82
CA GLN A 33 -40.26 -29.98 -24.36
C GLN A 33 -38.95 -30.62 -23.87
N ILE A 34 -37.94 -29.75 -23.70
CA ILE A 34 -36.78 -30.10 -22.90
C ILE A 34 -37.20 -29.81 -21.47
N THR A 35 -37.50 -30.87 -20.74
CA THR A 35 -37.63 -30.89 -19.28
C THR A 35 -36.47 -30.12 -18.69
N SER A 36 -36.81 -29.14 -17.84
CA SER A 36 -35.90 -28.41 -16.99
C SER A 36 -35.09 -29.38 -16.16
N VAL A 37 -33.91 -29.76 -16.63
CA VAL A 37 -32.85 -30.29 -15.76
C VAL A 37 -32.18 -29.11 -15.15
N ARG A 38 -32.32 -29.02 -13.87
CA ARG A 38 -31.76 -28.11 -12.88
C ARG A 38 -30.42 -27.50 -13.32
N ASP A 39 -30.46 -26.24 -13.72
CA ASP A 39 -29.31 -25.33 -13.70
C ASP A 39 -29.08 -24.84 -12.23
N SER A 40 -28.64 -25.76 -11.39
CA SER A 40 -28.29 -25.43 -10.01
C SER A 40 -27.25 -26.40 -9.49
N GLU A 41 -26.03 -26.38 -10.04
CA GLU A 41 -24.88 -27.03 -9.37
C GLU A 41 -23.55 -26.78 -10.13
N PHE A 42 -23.25 -25.54 -10.50
CA PHE A 42 -21.86 -25.12 -10.77
C PHE A 42 -21.55 -23.79 -10.07
N MET A 43 -21.84 -23.74 -8.78
CA MET A 43 -21.16 -22.77 -7.93
C MET A 43 -19.88 -23.45 -7.45
N SER A 44 -18.73 -22.92 -7.83
CA SER A 44 -17.44 -23.34 -7.30
C SER A 44 -17.51 -23.35 -5.77
N LYS A 45 -17.41 -24.54 -5.17
CA LYS A 45 -17.41 -24.68 -3.71
C LYS A 45 -16.09 -24.13 -3.18
N VAL A 46 -16.08 -22.89 -2.73
CA VAL A 46 -15.00 -22.36 -1.89
C VAL A 46 -14.99 -23.12 -0.58
N SER A 47 -13.82 -23.31 0.03
CA SER A 47 -13.65 -24.08 1.27
C SER A 47 -14.55 -23.63 2.42
N LEU A 48 -14.95 -22.36 2.40
CA LEU A 48 -15.96 -21.75 3.25
C LEU A 48 -16.78 -20.77 2.42
N GLU A 49 -18.10 -20.92 2.43
CA GLU A 49 -19.01 -19.98 1.73
C GLU A 49 -18.79 -18.54 2.23
N LYS A 50 -18.78 -17.57 1.33
CA LYS A 50 -18.40 -16.18 1.63
C LYS A 50 -19.28 -15.51 2.69
N ASP A 51 -20.54 -15.92 2.81
CA ASP A 51 -21.47 -15.47 3.85
C ASP A 51 -21.11 -15.97 5.26
N LYS A 52 -20.38 -17.09 5.35
CA LYS A 52 -19.87 -17.66 6.61
C LYS A 52 -18.52 -17.06 7.03
N ILE A 53 -17.84 -16.38 6.13
CA ILE A 53 -16.56 -15.70 6.42
C ILE A 53 -16.84 -14.45 7.23
N ARG A 54 -16.48 -14.48 8.52
CA ARG A 54 -16.60 -13.33 9.42
C ARG A 54 -15.43 -12.38 9.23
N ILE A 55 -15.75 -11.13 8.93
CA ILE A 55 -14.79 -10.04 8.75
C ILE A 55 -14.99 -9.01 9.85
N LEU A 56 -13.92 -8.64 10.56
CA LEU A 56 -13.91 -7.59 11.57
C LEU A 56 -13.14 -6.38 11.04
N LEU A 57 -13.83 -5.27 10.80
CA LEU A 57 -13.22 -4.00 10.38
C LEU A 57 -13.25 -2.99 11.52
N LEU A 58 -12.09 -2.44 11.87
CA LEU A 58 -11.91 -1.52 13.00
C LEU A 58 -11.52 -0.12 12.55
N GLU A 59 -11.55 0.84 13.46
CA GLU A 59 -11.04 2.21 13.32
C GLU A 59 -11.73 3.02 12.21
N GLY A 60 -12.96 2.68 11.86
CA GLY A 60 -13.69 3.41 10.84
C GLY A 60 -12.98 3.45 9.49
N VAL A 61 -12.50 2.29 9.01
CA VAL A 61 -11.98 2.17 7.64
C VAL A 61 -12.99 2.75 6.64
N HIS A 62 -12.51 3.27 5.51
CA HIS A 62 -13.39 3.96 4.57
C HIS A 62 -14.52 3.04 4.04
N GLN A 63 -15.68 3.65 3.75
CA GLN A 63 -16.88 2.95 3.28
C GLN A 63 -16.62 2.09 2.02
N SER A 64 -15.71 2.53 1.15
CA SER A 64 -15.31 1.77 -0.05
C SER A 64 -14.80 0.36 0.26
N ALA A 65 -14.19 0.13 1.44
CA ALA A 65 -13.78 -1.20 1.87
C ALA A 65 -14.97 -2.13 2.05
N LEU A 66 -16.04 -1.64 2.70
CA LEU A 66 -17.28 -2.42 2.87
C LEU A 66 -17.93 -2.72 1.53
N GLU A 67 -17.98 -1.73 0.65
CA GLU A 67 -18.58 -1.85 -0.68
C GLU A 67 -17.79 -2.87 -1.53
N THR A 68 -16.47 -2.79 -1.51
CA THR A 68 -15.59 -3.75 -2.20
C THR A 68 -15.77 -5.17 -1.66
N LEU A 69 -15.82 -5.36 -0.34
CA LEU A 69 -16.06 -6.69 0.24
C LEU A 69 -17.46 -7.21 -0.11
N LYS A 70 -18.50 -6.38 -0.01
CA LYS A 70 -19.86 -6.77 -0.37
C LYS A 70 -20.00 -7.13 -1.85
N SER A 71 -19.41 -6.36 -2.75
CA SER A 71 -19.41 -6.66 -4.19
C SER A 71 -18.68 -7.97 -4.53
N ASN A 72 -17.74 -8.39 -3.69
CA ASN A 72 -17.07 -9.69 -3.76
C ASN A 72 -17.85 -10.80 -3.04
N GLY A 73 -19.07 -10.55 -2.54
CA GLY A 73 -19.97 -11.57 -1.99
C GLY A 73 -19.87 -11.77 -0.47
N TYR A 74 -19.11 -10.96 0.27
CA TYR A 74 -19.03 -11.05 1.72
C TYR A 74 -20.16 -10.30 2.39
N SER A 75 -20.92 -10.94 3.26
CA SER A 75 -22.07 -10.34 3.96
C SER A 75 -21.89 -10.27 5.49
N ASN A 76 -21.05 -11.12 6.07
CA ASN A 76 -20.82 -11.18 7.51
C ASN A 76 -19.68 -10.25 7.94
N ILE A 77 -19.94 -8.92 7.90
CA ILE A 77 -18.97 -7.88 8.19
C ILE A 77 -19.39 -7.12 9.44
N GLU A 78 -18.61 -7.22 10.52
CA GLU A 78 -18.72 -6.36 11.70
C GLU A 78 -17.81 -5.13 11.48
N PHE A 79 -18.42 -3.95 11.57
CA PHE A 79 -17.73 -2.67 11.32
C PHE A 79 -17.78 -1.79 12.56
N LEU A 80 -16.62 -1.43 13.10
CA LEU A 80 -16.47 -0.57 14.28
C LEU A 80 -15.71 0.71 13.91
N LYS A 81 -16.20 1.85 14.41
CA LYS A 81 -15.59 3.17 14.14
C LYS A 81 -14.35 3.45 14.99
N THR A 82 -14.11 2.67 16.02
CA THR A 82 -13.02 2.86 16.97
C THR A 82 -12.02 1.71 16.94
N SER A 83 -10.81 1.94 17.45
CA SER A 83 -9.90 0.89 17.88
C SER A 83 -10.47 0.19 19.12
N LEU A 84 -10.01 -1.04 19.39
CA LEU A 84 -10.37 -1.80 20.57
C LEU A 84 -9.16 -1.94 21.49
N PRO A 85 -9.36 -1.92 22.82
CA PRO A 85 -8.36 -2.37 23.76
C PRO A 85 -7.98 -3.84 23.49
N GLU A 86 -6.75 -4.24 23.84
CA GLU A 86 -6.22 -5.57 23.52
C GLU A 86 -7.14 -6.71 24.02
N ASP A 87 -7.65 -6.62 25.24
CA ASP A 87 -8.49 -7.68 25.82
C ASP A 87 -9.85 -7.82 25.09
N GLU A 88 -10.47 -6.72 24.70
CA GLU A 88 -11.68 -6.75 23.85
C GLU A 88 -11.40 -7.29 22.44
N LEU A 89 -10.27 -6.89 21.88
CA LEU A 89 -9.84 -7.39 20.57
C LEU A 89 -9.63 -8.91 20.60
N ILE A 90 -9.00 -9.43 21.66
CA ILE A 90 -8.80 -10.86 21.86
C ILE A 90 -10.11 -11.62 21.84
N GLU A 91 -11.15 -11.11 22.49
CA GLU A 91 -12.46 -11.77 22.48
C GLU A 91 -13.13 -11.74 21.09
N LYS A 92 -13.07 -10.62 20.41
CA LYS A 92 -13.73 -10.47 19.11
C LYS A 92 -13.01 -11.18 17.94
N ILE A 93 -11.67 -11.30 18.02
CA ILE A 93 -10.88 -11.87 16.93
C ILE A 93 -10.91 -13.41 16.89
N LYS A 94 -11.31 -14.07 17.98
CA LYS A 94 -11.34 -15.56 18.08
C LYS A 94 -12.04 -16.22 16.90
N ASP A 95 -13.14 -15.66 16.46
CA ASP A 95 -13.98 -16.18 15.38
C ASP A 95 -13.84 -15.42 14.05
N ALA A 96 -13.03 -14.38 13.99
CA ALA A 96 -12.80 -13.62 12.77
C ALA A 96 -11.89 -14.39 11.79
N HIS A 97 -12.29 -14.40 10.51
CA HIS A 97 -11.47 -14.93 9.42
C HIS A 97 -10.59 -13.85 8.80
N PHE A 98 -11.10 -12.63 8.70
CA PHE A 98 -10.32 -11.45 8.32
C PHE A 98 -10.46 -10.37 9.38
N VAL A 99 -9.37 -9.64 9.62
CA VAL A 99 -9.38 -8.42 10.41
C VAL A 99 -8.80 -7.28 9.59
N GLY A 100 -9.51 -6.15 9.58
CA GLY A 100 -9.06 -4.90 8.98
C GLY A 100 -8.83 -3.86 10.07
N ILE A 101 -7.63 -3.27 10.09
CA ILE A 101 -7.21 -2.24 11.04
C ILE A 101 -6.63 -1.03 10.31
N ARG A 102 -6.46 0.08 11.03
CA ARG A 102 -5.63 1.20 10.55
C ARG A 102 -4.34 1.30 11.37
N SER A 103 -4.03 2.46 11.93
CA SER A 103 -2.75 2.72 12.59
C SER A 103 -2.75 2.57 14.12
N ARG A 104 -3.92 2.42 14.76
CA ARG A 104 -4.05 2.45 16.22
C ARG A 104 -4.14 1.07 16.87
N THR A 105 -4.91 0.16 16.27
CA THR A 105 -5.11 -1.19 16.81
C THR A 105 -3.82 -2.00 16.73
N GLN A 106 -3.39 -2.55 17.85
CA GLN A 106 -2.17 -3.36 17.92
C GLN A 106 -2.51 -4.84 17.80
N ILE A 107 -1.96 -5.50 16.78
CA ILE A 107 -2.03 -6.95 16.60
C ILE A 107 -0.74 -7.56 17.15
N THR A 108 -0.72 -7.71 18.48
CA THR A 108 0.41 -8.29 19.20
C THR A 108 0.44 -9.82 19.06
N GLU A 109 1.55 -10.47 19.44
CA GLU A 109 1.65 -11.92 19.49
C GLU A 109 0.51 -12.56 20.31
N LYS A 110 0.09 -11.91 21.42
CA LYS A 110 -1.02 -12.35 22.27
C LYS A 110 -2.34 -12.38 21.49
N VAL A 111 -2.62 -11.33 20.72
CA VAL A 111 -3.79 -11.25 19.83
C VAL A 111 -3.73 -12.31 18.74
N VAL A 112 -2.56 -12.46 18.09
CA VAL A 112 -2.34 -13.47 17.04
C VAL A 112 -2.60 -14.89 17.60
N LYS A 113 -2.13 -15.21 18.82
CA LYS A 113 -2.37 -16.51 19.47
C LYS A 113 -3.86 -16.78 19.73
N ALA A 114 -4.64 -15.76 20.06
CA ALA A 114 -6.08 -15.88 20.29
C ALA A 114 -6.90 -16.08 19.01
N ALA A 115 -6.39 -15.60 17.87
CA ALA A 115 -7.08 -15.57 16.57
C ALA A 115 -7.06 -16.94 15.88
N GLN A 116 -7.88 -17.89 16.36
CA GLN A 116 -7.86 -19.30 15.92
C GLN A 116 -8.24 -19.49 14.46
N LYS A 117 -9.20 -18.71 13.96
CA LYS A 117 -9.75 -18.83 12.60
C LYS A 117 -9.16 -17.80 11.61
N LEU A 118 -8.22 -16.97 12.06
CA LEU A 118 -7.71 -15.86 11.24
C LEU A 118 -6.97 -16.38 10.01
N VAL A 119 -7.38 -15.86 8.88
CA VAL A 119 -6.87 -16.21 7.54
C VAL A 119 -5.92 -15.16 7.02
N ALA A 120 -6.27 -13.88 7.16
CA ALA A 120 -5.41 -12.76 6.76
C ALA A 120 -5.74 -11.48 7.53
N ILE A 121 -4.81 -10.53 7.50
CA ILE A 121 -4.93 -9.19 8.11
C ILE A 121 -4.81 -8.14 7.01
N GLY A 122 -5.69 -7.13 7.03
CA GLY A 122 -5.62 -5.95 6.19
C GLY A 122 -5.28 -4.70 7.02
N CYS A 123 -4.14 -4.08 6.74
CA CYS A 123 -3.76 -2.77 7.25
C CYS A 123 -4.25 -1.71 6.27
N PHE A 124 -5.35 -0.99 6.60
CA PHE A 124 -5.91 0.08 5.78
C PHE A 124 -5.09 1.38 5.94
N CYS A 125 -3.78 1.26 5.72
CA CYS A 125 -2.75 2.30 5.78
C CYS A 125 -1.47 1.79 5.09
N ILE A 126 -0.41 2.61 5.06
CA ILE A 126 0.90 2.19 4.55
C ILE A 126 1.67 1.39 5.60
N GLY A 127 1.77 1.94 6.83
CA GLY A 127 2.56 1.34 7.91
C GLY A 127 1.96 0.03 8.42
N THR A 128 2.84 -0.86 8.88
CA THR A 128 2.46 -2.15 9.45
C THR A 128 3.09 -2.39 10.83
N ASN A 129 3.69 -1.36 11.43
CA ASN A 129 4.36 -1.44 12.74
C ASN A 129 3.41 -1.86 13.88
N GLN A 130 2.11 -1.67 13.70
CA GLN A 130 1.05 -2.09 14.64
C GLN A 130 0.75 -3.58 14.58
N VAL A 131 1.40 -4.35 13.69
CA VAL A 131 1.22 -5.81 13.56
C VAL A 131 2.55 -6.51 13.85
N ASP A 132 2.51 -7.51 14.74
CA ASP A 132 3.62 -8.44 14.93
C ASP A 132 3.73 -9.35 13.69
N LEU A 133 4.57 -8.92 12.73
CA LEU A 133 4.74 -9.59 11.45
C LEU A 133 5.37 -10.98 11.60
N GLU A 134 6.26 -11.18 12.57
CA GLU A 134 6.87 -12.48 12.82
C GLU A 134 5.85 -13.46 13.40
N ALA A 135 5.05 -13.04 14.39
CA ALA A 135 4.02 -13.89 14.98
C ALA A 135 2.96 -14.30 13.94
N THR A 136 2.56 -13.38 13.06
CA THR A 136 1.61 -13.65 11.98
C THR A 136 2.21 -14.61 10.93
N GLN A 137 3.48 -14.42 10.57
CA GLN A 137 4.21 -15.28 9.63
C GLN A 137 4.33 -16.71 10.17
N ARG A 138 4.76 -16.87 11.44
CA ARG A 138 4.86 -18.18 12.12
C ARG A 138 3.54 -18.95 12.15
N ARG A 139 2.39 -18.27 12.03
CA ARG A 139 1.06 -18.88 11.97
C ARG A 139 0.47 -18.98 10.56
N GLY A 140 1.23 -18.67 9.54
CA GLY A 140 0.77 -18.72 8.15
C GLY A 140 -0.37 -17.75 7.88
N ILE A 141 -0.29 -16.50 8.42
CA ILE A 141 -1.28 -15.44 8.26
C ILE A 141 -0.64 -14.29 7.48
N PRO A 142 -0.97 -14.09 6.20
CA PRO A 142 -0.47 -12.96 5.44
C PRO A 142 -1.08 -11.64 5.92
N VAL A 143 -0.26 -10.58 5.84
CA VAL A 143 -0.62 -9.21 6.17
C VAL A 143 -0.53 -8.36 4.91
N PHE A 144 -1.62 -7.71 4.55
CA PHE A 144 -1.72 -6.82 3.39
C PHE A 144 -1.83 -5.37 3.85
N ASN A 145 -1.24 -4.45 3.10
CA ASN A 145 -1.37 -3.01 3.31
C ASN A 145 -1.65 -2.29 1.99
N ALA A 146 -1.74 -0.94 2.04
CA ALA A 146 -1.88 -0.08 0.87
C ALA A 146 -0.66 0.82 0.73
N PRO A 147 0.47 0.34 0.15
CA PRO A 147 1.72 1.08 0.13
C PRO A 147 1.72 2.29 -0.81
N PHE A 148 0.76 2.39 -1.76
CA PHE A 148 0.80 3.36 -2.86
C PHE A 148 -0.43 4.25 -2.97
N SER A 149 -1.54 3.92 -2.31
CA SER A 149 -2.84 4.59 -2.47
C SER A 149 -2.88 6.05 -2.00
N ASN A 150 -1.90 6.50 -1.19
CA ASN A 150 -1.80 7.87 -0.74
C ASN A 150 -0.61 8.64 -1.34
N THR A 151 0.09 8.06 -2.31
CA THR A 151 1.29 8.63 -2.94
C THR A 151 1.05 10.07 -3.40
N ARG A 152 -0.06 10.31 -4.10
CA ARG A 152 -0.43 11.61 -4.63
C ARG A 152 -0.71 12.62 -3.52
N SER A 153 -1.42 12.23 -2.50
CA SER A 153 -1.79 13.10 -1.36
C SER A 153 -0.55 13.63 -0.64
N VAL A 154 0.42 12.77 -0.34
CA VAL A 154 1.68 13.18 0.31
C VAL A 154 2.48 14.10 -0.61
N ALA A 155 2.61 13.78 -1.89
CA ALA A 155 3.36 14.60 -2.83
C ALA A 155 2.76 16.01 -2.98
N GLU A 156 1.43 16.14 -3.00
CA GLU A 156 0.73 17.44 -3.06
C GLU A 156 0.89 18.25 -1.77
N LEU A 157 0.78 17.60 -0.60
CA LEU A 157 1.02 18.28 0.68
C LEU A 157 2.43 18.87 0.72
N VAL A 158 3.44 18.05 0.41
CA VAL A 158 4.86 18.48 0.39
C VAL A 158 5.08 19.62 -0.59
N LEU A 159 4.49 19.54 -1.80
CA LEU A 159 4.59 20.63 -2.78
C LEU A 159 3.99 21.93 -2.26
N GLY A 160 2.82 21.88 -1.63
CA GLY A 160 2.21 23.02 -0.95
C GLY A 160 3.11 23.62 0.14
N GLN A 161 3.69 22.76 0.99
CA GLN A 161 4.62 23.16 2.05
C GLN A 161 5.88 23.83 1.50
N ILE A 162 6.44 23.34 0.39
CA ILE A 162 7.58 23.97 -0.30
C ILE A 162 7.25 25.43 -0.65
N ILE A 163 6.12 25.68 -1.30
CA ILE A 163 5.70 27.02 -1.71
C ILE A 163 5.48 27.93 -0.50
N LEU A 164 4.78 27.45 0.51
CA LEU A 164 4.47 28.21 1.72
C LEU A 164 5.74 28.62 2.48
N LEU A 165 6.70 27.70 2.61
CA LEU A 165 7.97 27.97 3.31
C LEU A 165 8.90 28.87 2.51
N LEU A 166 9.03 28.69 1.20
CA LEU A 166 9.80 29.60 0.34
C LEU A 166 9.26 31.04 0.38
N ARG A 167 7.97 31.21 0.61
CA ARG A 167 7.30 32.52 0.72
C ARG A 167 7.20 33.03 2.16
N GLN A 168 7.71 32.28 3.16
CA GLN A 168 7.60 32.59 4.60
C GLN A 168 6.15 32.80 5.06
N VAL A 169 5.20 32.10 4.41
CA VAL A 169 3.77 32.25 4.75
C VAL A 169 3.47 31.87 6.21
N PRO A 170 4.03 30.78 6.78
CA PRO A 170 3.70 30.40 8.16
C PRO A 170 4.01 31.52 9.16
N SER A 171 5.24 32.07 9.16
CA SER A 171 5.61 33.14 10.09
C SER A 171 4.83 34.43 9.86
N LYS A 172 4.64 34.83 8.60
CA LYS A 172 3.83 36.03 8.25
C LYS A 172 2.37 35.88 8.65
N ASN A 173 1.81 34.67 8.48
CA ASN A 173 0.46 34.35 8.92
C ASN A 173 0.34 34.43 10.46
N ALA A 174 1.27 33.83 11.19
CA ALA A 174 1.28 33.86 12.64
C ALA A 174 1.38 35.31 13.16
N LYS A 175 2.27 36.14 12.60
CA LYS A 175 2.40 37.56 12.89
C LYS A 175 1.09 38.34 12.62
N ALA A 176 0.49 38.13 11.44
CA ALA A 176 -0.77 38.80 11.09
C ALA A 176 -1.92 38.44 12.05
N HIS A 177 -2.00 37.20 12.51
CA HIS A 177 -2.96 36.79 13.56
C HIS A 177 -2.70 37.46 14.92
N ARG A 178 -1.45 37.84 15.20
CA ARG A 178 -1.09 38.63 16.40
C ARG A 178 -1.25 40.14 16.21
N GLY A 179 -1.72 40.61 15.03
CA GLY A 179 -1.91 42.03 14.71
C GLY A 179 -0.67 42.74 14.18
N GLU A 180 0.42 42.01 13.92
CA GLU A 180 1.62 42.55 13.30
C GLU A 180 1.47 42.64 11.77
N TRP A 181 2.13 43.62 11.12
CA TRP A 181 2.07 43.81 9.68
C TRP A 181 3.46 43.81 9.07
N GLU A 182 3.91 42.64 8.56
CA GLU A 182 5.23 42.48 7.97
C GLU A 182 5.17 42.37 6.45
N LYS A 183 5.23 43.52 5.76
CA LYS A 183 5.27 43.59 4.29
C LYS A 183 6.71 43.70 3.81
N THR A 184 7.39 42.56 3.59
CA THR A 184 8.77 42.49 3.10
C THR A 184 8.94 41.35 2.08
N ALA A 185 9.86 41.58 1.13
CA ALA A 185 10.32 40.54 0.21
C ALA A 185 11.59 39.83 0.71
N VAL A 186 12.21 40.29 1.80
CA VAL A 186 13.43 39.71 2.34
C VAL A 186 13.16 38.26 2.77
N GLY A 187 14.00 37.32 2.30
CA GLY A 187 13.86 35.88 2.58
C GLY A 187 12.68 35.18 1.88
N SER A 188 11.91 35.87 1.04
CA SER A 188 10.82 35.27 0.26
C SER A 188 11.29 35.02 -1.18
N TYR A 189 11.07 33.79 -1.65
CA TYR A 189 11.56 33.33 -2.95
C TYR A 189 10.45 32.69 -3.80
N GLU A 190 10.63 32.70 -5.12
CA GLU A 190 9.86 31.86 -6.05
C GLU A 190 10.41 30.43 -6.05
N ALA A 191 9.57 29.45 -6.32
CA ALA A 191 10.00 28.05 -6.47
C ALA A 191 10.79 27.84 -7.77
N ARG A 192 10.48 28.62 -8.83
CA ARG A 192 11.18 28.54 -10.11
C ARG A 192 12.68 28.72 -9.95
N GLY A 193 13.45 27.80 -10.53
CA GLY A 193 14.91 27.81 -10.50
C GLY A 193 15.55 27.38 -9.18
N LYS A 194 14.75 27.12 -8.14
CA LYS A 194 15.24 26.51 -6.88
C LYS A 194 15.51 25.02 -7.07
N THR A 195 16.42 24.50 -6.29
CA THR A 195 16.78 23.07 -6.31
C THR A 195 16.07 22.34 -5.18
N LEU A 196 15.26 21.34 -5.55
CA LEU A 196 14.67 20.36 -4.65
C LEU A 196 15.56 19.13 -4.57
N GLY A 197 16.03 18.79 -3.37
CA GLY A 197 16.73 17.55 -3.06
C GLY A 197 15.75 16.55 -2.45
N ILE A 198 15.62 15.38 -3.05
CA ILE A 198 14.73 14.30 -2.59
C ILE A 198 15.59 13.17 -2.02
N ILE A 199 15.38 12.81 -0.76
CA ILE A 199 16.02 11.65 -0.13
C ILE A 199 14.99 10.51 -0.12
N GLY A 200 15.28 9.44 -0.90
CA GLY A 200 14.34 8.35 -1.20
C GLY A 200 13.52 8.62 -2.46
N TYR A 201 13.94 8.05 -3.59
CA TYR A 201 13.28 8.22 -4.90
C TYR A 201 12.34 7.05 -5.21
N GLY A 202 11.50 6.71 -4.22
CA GLY A 202 10.40 5.75 -4.35
C GLY A 202 9.16 6.39 -4.98
N HIS A 203 7.98 5.81 -4.74
CA HIS A 203 6.72 6.27 -5.36
C HIS A 203 6.39 7.74 -5.04
N ILE A 204 6.52 8.16 -3.78
CA ILE A 204 6.23 9.54 -3.36
C ILE A 204 7.29 10.50 -3.92
N GLY A 205 8.58 10.18 -3.74
CA GLY A 205 9.67 11.01 -4.22
C GLY A 205 9.62 11.23 -5.74
N THR A 206 9.33 10.18 -6.49
CA THR A 206 9.13 10.25 -7.95
C THR A 206 7.92 11.13 -8.33
N GLN A 207 6.79 10.95 -7.66
CA GLN A 207 5.60 11.78 -7.91
C GLN A 207 5.86 13.26 -7.58
N LEU A 208 6.54 13.53 -6.46
CA LEU A 208 6.94 14.88 -6.07
C LEU A 208 7.89 15.50 -7.10
N SER A 209 8.85 14.74 -7.64
CA SER A 209 9.79 15.24 -8.62
C SER A 209 9.10 15.77 -9.88
N ILE A 210 8.10 15.01 -10.38
CA ILE A 210 7.28 15.39 -11.54
C ILE A 210 6.52 16.69 -11.25
N LEU A 211 5.89 16.80 -10.08
CA LEU A 211 5.14 17.99 -9.70
C LEU A 211 6.04 19.21 -9.53
N ALA A 212 7.21 19.07 -8.91
CA ALA A 212 8.16 20.15 -8.70
C ALA A 212 8.76 20.66 -10.02
N GLU A 213 9.04 19.76 -10.96
CA GLU A 213 9.48 20.13 -12.30
C GLU A 213 8.48 21.05 -13.01
N HIS A 214 7.18 20.76 -12.91
CA HIS A 214 6.12 21.61 -13.50
C HIS A 214 6.07 23.01 -12.89
N LEU A 215 6.58 23.22 -11.67
CA LEU A 215 6.79 24.55 -11.08
C LEU A 215 8.10 25.21 -11.51
N GLY A 216 8.88 24.57 -12.37
CA GLY A 216 10.17 25.06 -12.82
C GLY A 216 11.30 24.90 -11.81
N MET A 217 11.17 24.00 -10.84
CA MET A 217 12.24 23.61 -9.93
C MET A 217 13.24 22.68 -10.64
N ARG A 218 14.50 22.70 -10.20
CA ARG A 218 15.48 21.67 -10.54
C ARG A 218 15.36 20.57 -9.51
N VAL A 219 15.33 19.31 -9.94
CA VAL A 219 15.22 18.19 -9.02
C VAL A 219 16.50 17.38 -9.01
N GLN A 220 17.01 17.08 -7.82
CA GLN A 220 18.03 16.07 -7.60
C GLN A 220 17.59 15.12 -6.50
N PHE A 221 18.06 13.87 -6.55
CA PHE A 221 17.70 12.88 -5.55
C PHE A 221 18.88 12.01 -5.15
N PHE A 222 18.79 11.48 -3.94
CA PHE A 222 19.67 10.45 -3.40
C PHE A 222 18.82 9.23 -3.01
N ASP A 223 19.25 8.06 -3.44
CA ASP A 223 18.69 6.77 -3.08
C ASP A 223 19.82 5.76 -2.91
N ILE A 224 19.60 4.72 -2.10
CA ILE A 224 20.57 3.63 -1.90
C ILE A 224 20.67 2.72 -3.14
N GLU A 225 19.68 2.77 -4.02
CA GLU A 225 19.62 2.03 -5.27
C GLU A 225 19.75 2.97 -6.46
N ASP A 226 20.23 2.46 -7.58
CA ASP A 226 20.16 3.16 -8.86
C ASP A 226 18.71 3.19 -9.34
N LYS A 227 18.15 4.38 -9.49
CA LYS A 227 16.75 4.59 -9.89
C LYS A 227 16.66 5.17 -11.30
N LEU A 228 15.56 4.84 -11.98
CA LEU A 228 15.25 5.45 -13.26
C LEU A 228 15.01 6.96 -13.08
N VAL A 229 15.80 7.74 -13.78
CA VAL A 229 15.70 9.21 -13.79
C VAL A 229 14.48 9.62 -14.61
N LEU A 230 13.57 10.42 -14.04
CA LEU A 230 12.38 10.94 -14.72
C LEU A 230 12.44 12.47 -14.83
N GLY A 231 12.01 12.99 -15.98
CA GLY A 231 11.97 14.43 -16.22
C GLY A 231 13.36 15.09 -16.13
N ASN A 232 13.43 16.22 -15.42
CA ASN A 232 14.67 16.97 -15.20
C ASN A 232 15.44 16.50 -13.96
N SER A 233 15.02 15.41 -13.29
CA SER A 233 15.66 14.92 -12.08
C SER A 233 17.05 14.35 -12.37
N ALA A 234 17.94 14.39 -11.38
CA ALA A 234 19.28 13.83 -11.47
C ALA A 234 19.65 13.10 -10.17
N GLN A 235 20.12 11.85 -10.28
CA GLN A 235 20.63 11.12 -9.13
C GLN A 235 22.02 11.65 -8.74
N VAL A 236 22.19 12.02 -7.47
CA VAL A 236 23.49 12.40 -6.91
C VAL A 236 24.13 11.22 -6.18
N LYS A 237 25.46 11.18 -6.17
CA LYS A 237 26.25 10.06 -5.66
C LYS A 237 26.36 10.00 -4.13
N SER A 238 26.04 11.09 -3.42
CA SER A 238 26.14 11.15 -1.97
C SER A 238 25.10 12.06 -1.36
N LEU A 239 24.69 11.71 -0.13
CA LEU A 239 23.78 12.52 0.67
C LEU A 239 24.36 13.91 0.91
N GLU A 240 25.64 14.03 1.23
CA GLU A 240 26.35 15.30 1.44
C GLU A 240 26.19 16.24 0.25
N LYS A 241 26.39 15.72 -1.00
CA LYS A 241 26.22 16.53 -2.21
C LYS A 241 24.79 17.06 -2.35
N LEU A 242 23.79 16.22 -2.07
CA LEU A 242 22.38 16.63 -2.09
C LEU A 242 22.14 17.76 -1.09
N LEU A 243 22.56 17.58 0.18
CA LEU A 243 22.37 18.55 1.25
C LEU A 243 23.01 19.92 0.93
N ASN A 244 24.24 19.91 0.47
CA ASN A 244 25.01 21.12 0.17
C ASN A 244 24.45 21.95 -1.00
N THR A 245 23.69 21.34 -1.91
CA THR A 245 23.26 21.98 -3.17
C THR A 245 21.77 22.25 -3.25
N SER A 246 20.96 21.72 -2.33
CA SER A 246 19.51 21.87 -2.35
C SER A 246 19.04 23.12 -1.61
N ASP A 247 18.09 23.86 -2.18
CA ASP A 247 17.37 24.95 -1.50
C ASP A 247 16.28 24.39 -0.58
N VAL A 248 15.70 23.23 -0.96
CA VAL A 248 14.72 22.49 -0.18
C VAL A 248 15.12 21.02 -0.18
N VAL A 249 15.09 20.37 0.97
CA VAL A 249 15.32 18.93 1.13
C VAL A 249 14.04 18.28 1.63
N SER A 250 13.62 17.21 0.97
CA SER A 250 12.41 16.45 1.32
C SER A 250 12.72 14.96 1.51
N LEU A 251 12.22 14.39 2.60
CA LEU A 251 12.47 13.01 3.01
C LEU A 251 11.31 12.09 2.63
N HIS A 252 11.63 10.98 1.95
CA HIS A 252 10.67 9.96 1.51
C HIS A 252 11.24 8.55 1.69
N VAL A 253 11.82 8.28 2.85
CA VAL A 253 12.45 7.01 3.21
C VAL A 253 11.60 6.21 4.20
N PRO A 254 11.68 4.86 4.21
CA PRO A 254 11.06 4.04 5.24
C PRO A 254 11.79 4.18 6.59
N GLU A 255 11.17 3.72 7.66
CA GLU A 255 11.81 3.54 8.95
C GLU A 255 12.60 2.23 8.97
N THR A 256 13.90 2.34 9.10
CA THR A 256 14.84 1.22 9.18
C THR A 256 15.97 1.59 10.16
N PRO A 257 16.78 0.63 10.65
CA PRO A 257 17.96 0.96 11.44
C PRO A 257 18.94 1.92 10.75
N GLN A 258 18.97 1.96 9.43
CA GLN A 258 19.86 2.82 8.65
C GLN A 258 19.31 4.23 8.43
N THR A 259 18.01 4.43 8.59
CA THR A 259 17.34 5.72 8.42
C THR A 259 17.00 6.38 9.75
N GLN A 260 17.19 5.70 10.86
CA GLN A 260 17.03 6.28 12.19
C GLN A 260 18.06 7.39 12.41
N ASP A 261 17.60 8.57 12.81
CA ASP A 261 18.37 9.78 13.03
C ASP A 261 19.34 10.14 11.88
N MET A 262 18.99 9.72 10.63
CA MET A 262 19.84 9.97 9.47
C MET A 262 20.03 11.46 9.14
N ILE A 263 19.16 12.32 9.65
CA ILE A 263 19.26 13.77 9.57
C ILE A 263 19.45 14.31 10.99
N GLY A 264 20.69 14.28 11.43
CA GLY A 264 21.13 14.81 12.72
C GLY A 264 21.87 16.15 12.59
N GLU A 265 22.58 16.55 13.64
CA GLU A 265 23.30 17.83 13.74
C GLU A 265 24.32 18.00 12.59
N LYS A 266 25.04 16.92 12.23
CA LYS A 266 26.03 16.91 11.16
C LYS A 266 25.38 17.18 9.80
N GLU A 267 24.33 16.45 9.46
CA GLU A 267 23.63 16.56 8.20
C GLU A 267 22.93 17.92 8.05
N LEU A 268 22.31 18.40 9.13
CA LEU A 268 21.71 19.74 9.19
C LEU A 268 22.75 20.85 8.96
N SER A 269 23.97 20.70 9.53
CA SER A 269 25.06 21.65 9.30
C SER A 269 25.60 21.65 7.88
N GLN A 270 25.48 20.53 7.16
CA GLN A 270 25.85 20.38 5.74
C GLN A 270 24.79 20.95 4.80
N MET A 271 23.57 21.18 5.26
CA MET A 271 22.55 21.79 4.42
C MET A 271 22.94 23.22 4.04
N LYS A 272 22.49 23.63 2.86
CA LYS A 272 22.72 25.00 2.37
C LYS A 272 22.12 25.99 3.39
N LYS A 273 22.90 27.00 3.81
CA LYS A 273 22.42 28.01 4.75
C LYS A 273 21.14 28.68 4.26
N GLY A 274 20.12 28.73 5.09
CA GLY A 274 18.81 29.29 4.77
C GLY A 274 17.94 28.36 3.93
N SER A 275 18.30 27.08 3.79
CA SER A 275 17.48 26.07 3.13
C SER A 275 16.31 25.62 4.03
N ILE A 276 15.47 24.74 3.48
CA ILE A 276 14.24 24.25 4.08
C ILE A 276 14.32 22.73 4.19
N LEU A 277 13.87 22.17 5.31
CA LEU A 277 13.73 20.72 5.50
C LEU A 277 12.25 20.33 5.57
N ILE A 278 11.87 19.26 4.87
CA ILE A 278 10.51 18.69 4.91
C ILE A 278 10.61 17.21 5.27
N ASN A 279 9.88 16.80 6.30
CA ASN A 279 9.72 15.40 6.68
C ASN A 279 8.23 15.02 6.72
N ALA A 280 7.79 14.31 5.69
CA ALA A 280 6.48 13.65 5.61
C ALA A 280 6.66 12.13 5.40
N SER A 281 7.74 11.56 5.98
CA SER A 281 8.08 10.13 5.85
C SER A 281 7.90 9.37 7.17
N ARG A 282 8.89 9.43 8.08
CA ARG A 282 8.85 8.79 9.40
C ARG A 282 9.48 9.71 10.44
N GLY A 283 8.90 9.74 11.63
CA GLY A 283 9.33 10.64 12.72
C GLY A 283 10.76 10.41 13.19
N THR A 284 11.18 9.16 13.25
CA THR A 284 12.51 8.75 13.71
C THR A 284 13.66 9.09 12.74
N VAL A 285 13.36 9.61 11.54
CA VAL A 285 14.37 9.93 10.52
C VAL A 285 15.13 11.22 10.83
N VAL A 286 14.51 12.14 11.58
CA VAL A 286 15.08 13.46 11.92
C VAL A 286 15.25 13.59 13.42
N ASP A 287 16.44 13.98 13.85
CA ASP A 287 16.68 14.43 15.22
C ASP A 287 15.99 15.79 15.43
N ILE A 288 14.90 15.78 16.19
CA ILE A 288 14.05 16.97 16.41
C ILE A 288 14.78 18.05 17.23
N ASP A 289 15.64 17.67 18.17
CA ASP A 289 16.39 18.63 18.99
C ASP A 289 17.50 19.29 18.17
N ALA A 290 18.18 18.53 17.31
CA ALA A 290 19.14 19.07 16.36
C ALA A 290 18.47 20.01 15.34
N LEU A 291 17.26 19.66 14.85
CA LEU A 291 16.48 20.52 13.98
C LEU A 291 16.08 21.83 14.64
N ALA A 292 15.66 21.80 15.92
CA ALA A 292 15.33 23.00 16.67
C ALA A 292 16.54 23.95 16.78
N LYS A 293 17.74 23.44 17.10
CA LYS A 293 18.99 24.21 17.12
C LYS A 293 19.34 24.80 15.74
N ALA A 294 19.15 24.06 14.68
CA ALA A 294 19.42 24.53 13.32
C ALA A 294 18.47 25.66 12.90
N LEU A 295 17.21 25.62 13.33
CA LEU A 295 16.24 26.70 13.13
C LEU A 295 16.59 27.94 13.98
N GLU A 296 16.91 27.76 15.24
CA GLU A 296 17.30 28.85 16.17
C GLU A 296 18.53 29.61 15.70
N SER A 297 19.55 28.90 15.20
CA SER A 297 20.78 29.49 14.68
C SER A 297 20.61 30.15 13.29
N GLY A 298 19.45 29.98 12.62
CA GLY A 298 19.24 30.44 11.25
C GLY A 298 20.03 29.64 10.21
N GLN A 299 20.52 28.47 10.54
CA GLN A 299 21.08 27.51 9.57
C GLN A 299 19.99 27.09 8.58
N LEU A 300 18.78 26.80 9.07
CA LEU A 300 17.59 26.58 8.27
C LEU A 300 16.63 27.77 8.35
N ASN A 301 16.02 28.11 7.22
CA ASN A 301 15.01 29.17 7.12
C ASN A 301 13.60 28.72 7.52
N GLY A 302 13.36 27.42 7.60
CA GLY A 302 12.10 26.83 8.00
C GLY A 302 12.07 25.31 7.83
N ALA A 303 11.03 24.71 8.36
CA ALA A 303 10.78 23.28 8.19
C ALA A 303 9.29 22.96 8.08
N ALA A 304 8.96 21.80 7.49
CA ALA A 304 7.63 21.19 7.59
C ALA A 304 7.76 19.76 8.10
N ILE A 305 7.10 19.47 9.20
CA ILE A 305 7.18 18.19 9.88
C ILE A 305 5.75 17.65 10.04
N ASP A 306 5.48 16.54 9.36
CA ASP A 306 4.19 15.85 9.40
C ASP A 306 4.20 14.63 10.33
N VAL A 307 5.40 14.15 10.70
CA VAL A 307 5.64 12.91 11.46
C VAL A 307 6.63 13.16 12.60
N PHE A 308 6.40 12.50 13.74
CA PHE A 308 7.19 12.75 14.95
C PHE A 308 7.67 11.42 15.58
N PRO A 309 8.82 11.41 16.30
CA PRO A 309 9.29 10.22 17.00
C PRO A 309 8.29 9.70 18.04
N VAL A 310 7.57 10.61 18.67
CA VAL A 310 6.47 10.32 19.61
C VAL A 310 5.24 11.08 19.16
N GLU A 311 4.21 10.35 18.78
CA GLU A 311 2.93 10.90 18.33
C GLU A 311 1.83 10.64 19.37
N PRO A 312 0.90 11.60 19.60
CA PRO A 312 -0.25 11.40 20.46
C PRO A 312 -1.10 10.21 20.02
N LYS A 313 -1.52 9.38 20.98
CA LYS A 313 -2.36 8.19 20.71
C LYS A 313 -3.81 8.54 20.39
N SER A 314 -4.24 9.75 20.76
CA SER A 314 -5.60 10.25 20.52
C SER A 314 -5.61 11.74 20.20
N ASN A 315 -6.71 12.22 19.58
CA ASN A 315 -6.89 13.65 19.28
C ASN A 315 -7.08 14.52 20.55
N THR A 316 -7.20 13.93 21.72
CA THR A 316 -7.38 14.63 23.00
C THR A 316 -6.10 14.68 23.84
N GLU A 317 -5.06 13.96 23.43
CA GLU A 317 -3.75 13.97 24.06
C GLU A 317 -2.95 15.19 23.59
N GLU A 318 -2.26 15.85 24.53
CA GLU A 318 -1.45 17.02 24.19
C GLU A 318 -0.23 16.61 23.36
N PHE A 319 0.02 17.36 22.30
CA PHE A 319 1.20 17.21 21.47
C PHE A 319 2.33 18.08 22.00
N GLU A 320 3.46 17.47 22.35
CA GLU A 320 4.64 18.16 22.82
C GLU A 320 5.79 18.06 21.81
N SER A 321 6.40 19.20 21.48
CA SER A 321 7.57 19.26 20.61
C SER A 321 8.27 20.62 20.79
N PRO A 322 9.61 20.69 20.81
CA PRO A 322 10.34 21.95 20.80
C PRO A 322 10.06 22.79 19.56
N LEU A 323 9.62 22.19 18.48
CA LEU A 323 9.31 22.88 17.23
C LEU A 323 8.07 23.80 17.32
N ARG A 324 7.21 23.64 18.34
CA ARG A 324 6.04 24.51 18.59
C ARG A 324 6.43 25.99 18.85
N ALA A 325 7.68 26.23 19.20
CA ALA A 325 8.19 27.60 19.47
C ALA A 325 8.50 28.39 18.18
N PHE A 326 8.48 27.78 16.99
CA PHE A 326 8.93 28.38 15.75
C PHE A 326 7.78 28.71 14.79
N ASP A 327 7.53 30.01 14.56
CA ASP A 327 6.53 30.48 13.58
C ASP A 327 6.86 30.10 12.11
N ASN A 328 8.15 29.84 11.82
CA ASN A 328 8.63 29.44 10.48
C ASN A 328 8.62 27.92 10.27
N VAL A 329 7.91 27.17 11.11
CA VAL A 329 7.73 25.71 10.99
C VAL A 329 6.26 25.40 10.75
N ILE A 330 5.99 24.50 9.81
CA ILE A 330 4.68 23.91 9.60
C ILE A 330 4.65 22.58 10.34
N LEU A 331 3.77 22.44 11.31
CA LEU A 331 3.51 21.19 12.04
C LEU A 331 2.16 20.65 11.62
N THR A 332 2.11 19.40 11.18
CA THR A 332 0.86 18.71 10.82
C THR A 332 0.80 17.35 11.52
N PRO A 333 -0.40 16.92 11.99
CA PRO A 333 -0.56 15.73 12.81
C PRO A 333 -0.65 14.45 11.97
N HIS A 334 0.41 14.11 11.22
CA HIS A 334 0.55 12.91 10.38
C HIS A 334 -0.61 12.79 9.37
N VAL A 335 -0.87 13.88 8.64
CA VAL A 335 -1.98 13.97 7.68
C VAL A 335 -1.57 13.82 6.21
N GLY A 336 -0.31 13.55 5.91
CA GLY A 336 0.19 13.45 4.54
C GLY A 336 -0.64 12.51 3.67
N GLY A 337 -1.06 11.39 4.22
CA GLY A 337 -1.94 10.42 3.54
C GLY A 337 -3.44 10.56 3.85
N SER A 338 -3.87 11.60 4.54
CA SER A 338 -5.22 11.73 5.08
C SER A 338 -6.14 12.59 4.20
N THR A 339 -6.27 12.23 2.92
CA THR A 339 -7.28 12.81 2.01
C THR A 339 -8.43 11.84 1.79
N GLN A 340 -9.59 12.34 1.35
CA GLN A 340 -10.76 11.50 1.07
C GLN A 340 -10.44 10.47 -0.01
N GLU A 341 -9.79 10.90 -1.09
CA GLU A 341 -9.39 10.05 -2.22
C GLU A 341 -8.40 8.96 -1.78
N ALA A 342 -7.43 9.31 -0.92
CA ALA A 342 -6.49 8.32 -0.39
C ALA A 342 -7.22 7.28 0.47
N GLN A 343 -8.13 7.69 1.35
CA GLN A 343 -8.89 6.77 2.19
C GLN A 343 -9.79 5.85 1.36
N GLU A 344 -10.44 6.38 0.32
CA GLU A 344 -11.23 5.59 -0.63
C GLU A 344 -10.36 4.54 -1.34
N ASN A 345 -9.23 4.97 -1.93
CA ASN A 345 -8.33 4.09 -2.65
C ASN A 345 -7.71 3.02 -1.73
N ILE A 346 -7.31 3.38 -0.50
CA ILE A 346 -6.83 2.43 0.52
C ILE A 346 -7.90 1.38 0.81
N GLY A 347 -9.16 1.82 0.96
CA GLY A 347 -10.30 0.95 1.21
C GLY A 347 -10.46 -0.10 0.10
N ILE A 348 -10.46 0.34 -1.15
CA ILE A 348 -10.58 -0.53 -2.33
C ILE A 348 -9.38 -1.49 -2.44
N GLU A 349 -8.15 -0.97 -2.30
CA GLU A 349 -6.93 -1.75 -2.48
C GLU A 349 -6.83 -2.89 -1.45
N VAL A 350 -6.94 -2.59 -0.15
CA VAL A 350 -6.78 -3.60 0.90
C VAL A 350 -7.92 -4.62 0.88
N ALA A 351 -9.16 -4.17 0.73
CA ALA A 351 -10.32 -5.06 0.62
C ALA A 351 -10.21 -5.98 -0.61
N GLY A 352 -9.77 -5.45 -1.75
CA GLY A 352 -9.51 -6.24 -2.95
C GLY A 352 -8.42 -7.29 -2.77
N LYS A 353 -7.33 -6.98 -2.04
CA LYS A 353 -6.26 -7.95 -1.72
C LYS A 353 -6.77 -9.06 -0.81
N LEU A 354 -7.56 -8.73 0.22
CA LEU A 354 -8.17 -9.74 1.10
C LEU A 354 -9.11 -10.67 0.32
N ALA A 355 -9.96 -10.11 -0.54
CA ALA A 355 -10.85 -10.88 -1.41
C ALA A 355 -10.05 -11.80 -2.35
N LYS A 356 -9.04 -11.26 -3.03
CA LYS A 356 -8.20 -12.03 -3.95
C LYS A 356 -7.44 -13.18 -3.26
N TYR A 357 -6.92 -12.94 -2.06
CA TYR A 357 -6.30 -14.01 -1.26
C TYR A 357 -7.32 -15.06 -0.83
N SER A 358 -8.53 -14.65 -0.46
CA SER A 358 -9.62 -15.58 -0.14
C SER A 358 -9.99 -16.46 -1.32
N ASP A 359 -10.13 -15.86 -2.51
CA ASP A 359 -10.69 -16.50 -3.69
C ASP A 359 -9.67 -17.39 -4.44
N ASN A 360 -8.42 -16.96 -4.53
CA ASN A 360 -7.42 -17.71 -5.30
C ASN A 360 -6.07 -17.94 -4.63
N GLY A 361 -5.88 -17.43 -3.39
CA GLY A 361 -4.63 -17.63 -2.65
C GLY A 361 -3.48 -16.69 -3.03
N SER A 362 -3.72 -15.68 -3.88
CA SER A 362 -2.65 -14.72 -4.25
C SER A 362 -2.18 -13.91 -3.06
N THR A 363 -0.85 -13.87 -2.86
CA THR A 363 -0.18 -13.11 -1.78
C THR A 363 0.56 -11.88 -2.30
N LEU A 364 0.20 -11.39 -3.48
CA LEU A 364 0.84 -10.21 -4.08
C LEU A 364 0.78 -9.01 -3.12
N SER A 365 1.94 -8.40 -2.88
CA SER A 365 2.15 -7.30 -1.92
C SER A 365 1.80 -7.62 -0.45
N ALA A 366 1.82 -8.88 -0.04
CA ALA A 366 1.80 -9.24 1.37
C ALA A 366 3.15 -8.91 2.00
N VAL A 367 3.15 -8.21 3.14
CA VAL A 367 4.39 -7.66 3.73
C VAL A 367 5.23 -8.68 4.49
N ASN A 368 4.64 -9.80 4.90
CA ASN A 368 5.27 -10.85 5.70
C ASN A 368 5.26 -12.23 5.02
N PHE A 369 4.86 -12.30 3.76
CA PHE A 369 4.74 -13.56 3.02
C PHE A 369 5.52 -13.52 1.70
N PRO A 370 5.95 -14.69 1.18
CA PRO A 370 6.40 -14.79 -0.21
C PRO A 370 5.30 -14.35 -1.16
N GLU A 371 5.64 -13.52 -2.15
CA GLU A 371 4.66 -13.00 -3.11
C GLU A 371 4.39 -14.00 -4.23
N VAL A 372 3.12 -14.35 -4.41
CA VAL A 372 2.65 -15.18 -5.52
C VAL A 372 1.42 -14.54 -6.13
N SER A 373 1.45 -14.31 -7.45
CA SER A 373 0.27 -13.93 -8.23
C SER A 373 -0.27 -15.17 -8.93
N LEU A 374 -1.51 -15.54 -8.63
CA LEU A 374 -2.12 -16.79 -9.10
C LEU A 374 -3.25 -16.50 -10.09
N PRO A 375 -3.39 -17.31 -11.16
CA PRO A 375 -4.55 -17.27 -12.03
C PRO A 375 -5.79 -17.82 -11.33
N GLU A 376 -6.95 -17.69 -11.97
CA GLU A 376 -8.15 -18.42 -11.58
C GLU A 376 -7.95 -19.94 -11.69
N HIS A 377 -8.70 -20.72 -10.93
CA HIS A 377 -8.56 -22.18 -10.83
C HIS A 377 -9.88 -22.90 -11.06
N THR A 378 -10.76 -22.36 -11.89
CA THR A 378 -12.09 -22.92 -12.20
C THR A 378 -12.03 -24.40 -12.56
N GLY A 379 -12.88 -25.23 -11.92
CA GLY A 379 -12.97 -26.67 -12.12
C GLY A 379 -11.80 -27.48 -11.50
N ARG A 380 -11.07 -26.86 -10.56
CA ARG A 380 -9.96 -27.48 -9.83
C ARG A 380 -10.08 -27.22 -8.34
N SER A 381 -9.59 -28.12 -7.52
CA SER A 381 -9.30 -27.84 -6.13
C SER A 381 -7.91 -27.25 -6.00
N ARG A 382 -7.81 -26.06 -5.45
CA ARG A 382 -6.55 -25.38 -5.16
C ARG A 382 -6.17 -25.55 -3.70
N LEU A 383 -4.98 -26.05 -3.46
CA LEU A 383 -4.43 -26.32 -2.15
C LEU A 383 -3.37 -25.26 -1.83
N LEU A 384 -3.53 -24.57 -0.73
CA LEU A 384 -2.57 -23.62 -0.19
C LEU A 384 -1.81 -24.28 0.96
N HIS A 385 -0.50 -24.32 0.86
CA HIS A 385 0.37 -24.96 1.86
C HIS A 385 1.47 -23.99 2.28
N VAL A 386 1.42 -23.57 3.54
CA VAL A 386 2.47 -22.77 4.19
C VAL A 386 3.30 -23.72 5.05
N HIS A 387 4.61 -23.68 4.87
CA HIS A 387 5.53 -24.55 5.57
C HIS A 387 6.80 -23.82 6.02
N LYS A 388 7.56 -24.37 6.95
CA LYS A 388 8.91 -23.89 7.27
C LYS A 388 9.81 -24.04 6.04
N ASN A 389 10.63 -23.03 5.75
CA ASN A 389 11.55 -23.10 4.63
C ASN A 389 12.74 -24.04 4.95
N GLN A 390 12.56 -25.32 4.66
CA GLN A 390 13.57 -26.35 4.89
C GLN A 390 13.71 -27.29 3.67
N PRO A 391 14.90 -27.85 3.42
CA PRO A 391 15.13 -28.77 2.31
C PRO A 391 14.21 -29.98 2.34
N GLY A 392 13.77 -30.44 1.16
CA GLY A 392 13.03 -31.69 0.99
C GLY A 392 11.49 -31.56 1.06
N ILE A 393 10.91 -30.42 1.41
CA ILE A 393 9.44 -30.26 1.49
C ILE A 393 8.75 -30.56 0.15
N LEU A 394 9.23 -29.98 -0.96
CA LEU A 394 8.64 -30.27 -2.28
C LEU A 394 8.75 -31.75 -2.65
N THR A 395 9.85 -32.41 -2.28
CA THR A 395 10.02 -33.84 -2.52
C THR A 395 8.95 -34.64 -1.77
N GLN A 396 8.71 -34.31 -0.50
CA GLN A 396 7.67 -34.98 0.32
C GLN A 396 6.27 -34.74 -0.27
N ILE A 397 5.94 -33.51 -0.67
CA ILE A 397 4.64 -33.18 -1.29
C ILE A 397 4.44 -34.01 -2.57
N ASN A 398 5.43 -33.98 -3.48
CA ASN A 398 5.31 -34.66 -4.77
C ASN A 398 5.27 -36.20 -4.61
N GLN A 399 6.02 -36.73 -3.66
CA GLN A 399 6.02 -38.17 -3.36
C GLN A 399 4.67 -38.58 -2.76
N ALA A 400 4.13 -37.88 -1.76
CA ALA A 400 2.83 -38.14 -1.16
C ALA A 400 1.71 -38.16 -2.21
N PHE A 401 1.71 -37.20 -3.13
CA PHE A 401 0.73 -37.12 -4.21
C PHE A 401 0.90 -38.28 -5.21
N ALA A 402 2.15 -38.61 -5.57
CA ALA A 402 2.43 -39.72 -6.48
C ALA A 402 2.00 -41.07 -5.91
N GLU A 403 2.26 -41.32 -4.62
CA GLU A 403 1.85 -42.56 -3.92
C GLU A 403 0.32 -42.73 -3.88
N LYS A 404 -0.42 -41.64 -3.84
CA LYS A 404 -1.88 -41.62 -3.90
C LYS A 404 -2.45 -41.56 -5.34
N GLY A 405 -1.58 -41.50 -6.35
CA GLY A 405 -1.99 -41.33 -7.75
C GLY A 405 -2.73 -40.00 -8.01
N ILE A 406 -2.37 -38.95 -7.23
CA ILE A 406 -2.93 -37.60 -7.41
C ILE A 406 -2.07 -36.88 -8.46
N ASN A 407 -2.69 -36.47 -9.57
CA ASN A 407 -2.02 -35.68 -10.59
C ASN A 407 -2.01 -34.20 -10.20
N ILE A 408 -0.81 -33.57 -10.28
CA ILE A 408 -0.61 -32.14 -10.09
C ILE A 408 -0.88 -31.44 -11.43
N GLU A 409 -1.88 -30.58 -11.50
CA GLU A 409 -2.21 -29.82 -12.71
C GLU A 409 -1.46 -28.50 -12.82
N ALA A 410 -1.18 -27.87 -11.66
CA ALA A 410 -0.30 -26.71 -11.56
C ALA A 410 0.35 -26.68 -10.18
N GLN A 411 1.57 -26.16 -10.09
CA GLN A 411 2.28 -25.97 -8.83
C GLN A 411 3.06 -24.67 -8.87
N TYR A 412 2.92 -23.87 -7.81
CA TYR A 412 3.60 -22.61 -7.60
C TYR A 412 4.33 -22.65 -6.28
N LEU A 413 5.57 -22.19 -6.25
CA LEU A 413 6.36 -22.08 -5.03
C LEU A 413 7.06 -20.73 -4.99
N GLN A 414 6.96 -20.07 -3.84
CA GLN A 414 7.84 -18.98 -3.46
C GLN A 414 8.27 -19.16 -2.00
N THR A 415 9.49 -18.74 -1.69
CA THR A 415 10.05 -18.84 -0.34
C THR A 415 10.67 -17.50 0.07
N ASN A 416 10.69 -17.25 1.37
CA ASN A 416 11.59 -16.28 2.00
C ASN A 416 12.51 -17.01 2.99
N ALA A 417 13.21 -16.29 3.85
CA ALA A 417 14.16 -16.91 4.79
C ALA A 417 13.51 -17.94 5.73
N GLU A 418 12.26 -17.70 6.14
CA GLU A 418 11.58 -18.43 7.22
C GLU A 418 10.55 -19.44 6.72
N ILE A 419 9.77 -19.07 5.71
CA ILE A 419 8.66 -19.88 5.23
C ILE A 419 8.68 -20.11 3.73
N GLY A 420 8.08 -21.22 3.30
CA GLY A 420 7.70 -21.48 1.93
C GLY A 420 6.18 -21.44 1.78
N TYR A 421 5.72 -20.96 0.64
CA TYR A 421 4.33 -20.97 0.23
C TYR A 421 4.19 -21.74 -1.08
N VAL A 422 3.58 -22.93 -0.97
CA VAL A 422 3.28 -23.81 -2.11
C VAL A 422 1.80 -23.74 -2.40
N VAL A 423 1.47 -23.56 -3.67
CA VAL A 423 0.08 -23.68 -4.16
C VAL A 423 0.02 -24.79 -5.20
N VAL A 424 -0.88 -25.73 -5.00
CA VAL A 424 -1.05 -26.89 -5.89
C VAL A 424 -2.50 -26.96 -6.37
N ASP A 425 -2.67 -27.05 -7.67
CA ASP A 425 -3.97 -27.32 -8.29
C ASP A 425 -4.06 -28.80 -8.66
N VAL A 426 -5.15 -29.45 -8.22
CA VAL A 426 -5.48 -30.85 -8.51
C VAL A 426 -6.89 -30.92 -9.05
N LYS A 427 -7.29 -32.09 -9.60
CA LYS A 427 -8.69 -32.34 -9.98
C LYS A 427 -9.62 -32.14 -8.77
N GLU A 428 -10.81 -31.61 -9.03
CA GLU A 428 -11.79 -31.23 -8.00
C GLU A 428 -12.14 -32.39 -7.05
N ASP A 429 -12.31 -33.60 -7.59
CA ASP A 429 -12.64 -34.82 -6.84
C ASP A 429 -11.51 -35.35 -5.93
N ARG A 430 -10.28 -34.88 -6.11
CA ARG A 430 -9.11 -35.30 -5.35
C ARG A 430 -8.65 -34.28 -4.29
N GLY A 431 -9.30 -33.13 -4.19
CA GLY A 431 -8.85 -32.00 -3.37
C GLY A 431 -8.73 -32.34 -1.88
N TYR A 432 -9.73 -32.99 -1.28
CA TYR A 432 -9.70 -33.33 0.15
C TYR A 432 -8.66 -34.42 0.50
N GLU A 433 -8.44 -35.38 -0.40
CA GLU A 433 -7.40 -36.39 -0.21
C GLU A 433 -6.02 -35.73 -0.26
N ALA A 434 -5.77 -34.85 -1.25
CA ALA A 434 -4.55 -34.11 -1.37
C ALA A 434 -4.31 -33.18 -0.13
N LEU A 435 -5.37 -32.55 0.41
CA LEU A 435 -5.29 -31.74 1.61
C LEU A 435 -4.84 -32.58 2.83
N ALA A 436 -5.39 -33.79 2.98
CA ALA A 436 -5.02 -34.69 4.07
C ALA A 436 -3.55 -35.08 4.02
N GLU A 437 -3.00 -35.34 2.83
CA GLU A 437 -1.58 -35.64 2.64
C GLU A 437 -0.70 -34.43 2.99
N LEU A 438 -1.08 -33.22 2.54
CA LEU A 438 -0.33 -31.99 2.87
C LEU A 438 -0.26 -31.72 4.37
N GLN A 439 -1.31 -32.06 5.11
CA GLN A 439 -1.36 -31.89 6.57
C GLN A 439 -0.37 -32.79 7.33
N GLN A 440 0.07 -33.89 6.72
CA GLN A 440 1.02 -34.84 7.30
C GLN A 440 2.49 -34.50 7.01
N ILE A 441 2.77 -33.54 6.11
CA ILE A 441 4.12 -33.12 5.76
C ILE A 441 4.77 -32.47 6.98
N ASP A 442 5.98 -32.94 7.35
CA ASP A 442 6.72 -32.33 8.44
C ASP A 442 7.13 -30.89 8.11
N GLY A 443 6.97 -29.99 9.09
CA GLY A 443 7.20 -28.57 8.88
C GLY A 443 5.98 -27.80 8.32
N THR A 444 4.84 -28.44 8.09
CA THR A 444 3.57 -27.77 7.74
C THR A 444 3.15 -26.78 8.84
N ILE A 445 2.90 -25.53 8.44
CA ILE A 445 2.41 -24.46 9.31
C ILE A 445 0.90 -24.33 9.16
N LYS A 446 0.42 -24.26 7.92
CA LYS A 446 -1.01 -24.06 7.61
C LYS A 446 -1.36 -24.61 6.24
N THR A 447 -2.54 -25.21 6.14
CA THR A 447 -3.11 -25.64 4.85
C THR A 447 -4.50 -25.07 4.67
N ARG A 448 -4.89 -24.82 3.42
CA ARG A 448 -6.27 -24.45 3.02
C ARG A 448 -6.59 -25.10 1.69
N ILE A 449 -7.86 -25.34 1.45
CA ILE A 449 -8.38 -25.75 0.14
C ILE A 449 -9.34 -24.68 -0.37
N LEU A 450 -9.25 -24.38 -1.66
CA LEU A 450 -10.18 -23.52 -2.41
C LEU A 450 -10.79 -24.36 -3.52
N HIS A 451 -12.11 -24.22 -3.76
CA HIS A 451 -12.85 -24.95 -4.78
C HIS A 451 -13.44 -24.01 -5.81
#